data_d5da4f6fcd487a7b775f2b45769ff14e
#
_entry.id   d5da4f6fcd487a7b775f2b45769ff14e
#
_cell.length_a   1.000
_cell.length_b   1.000
_cell.length_c   1.000
_cell.angle_alpha   90.00
_cell.angle_beta   90.00
_cell.angle_gamma   90.00
#
_symmetry.space_group_name_H-M   'P 1'
#
loop_
_entity.id
_entity.type
_entity.pdbx_description
1 polymer ?
#
loop_
_entity_poly.entity_id
_entity_poly.type
_entity_poly.pdbx_seq_one_letter_code
_entity_poly.pdbx_strand_id
1 'polypeptide(L)'
;MARRSLGRRFGWLWAAYAVSAYGSGLAFGALPLIAVLVLRASPAQVSALSAVGPAVGALIAVPLAPWVEFRRKRPVMIAMDLSRFAVMATIPVAFAVGRLSFAQLLVVSAAIAAARIGFNAASGAYLKALVQPQDLLVANARFESTNWSSIAVGPPLGGAAIGLLGPVTTVVVDAFSYLLSALGITAIGGGEKQPQRTNTSRVRAGELVDGWRYILAHSGLRALYLNNMLVAGLIMATEPLLAVLMLRQLGFPPWQYGLAFAAPCAGGLIGSRLAPRVVSRYGQQRVFGTVGTLRAIWLIGLAFIRPGVAGLAIVIAVELAIILSMSLYNPVLAAYRLEHTPTDRVARTLSAWSIGQQASIAVFTALGGVLADITSPRTALTVIGLVILTSPLLLPRGHEPTSDVHYRQSTMVSGR
;
A
#
# COMPACT_ATOMS: atom_id res chain seq x y z
N MET A 1 -30.47 5.11 -6.56
CA MET A 1 -30.19 4.20 -5.44
C MET A 1 -30.31 4.97 -4.13
N ALA A 2 -31.31 4.69 -3.31
CA ALA A 2 -31.49 5.34 -2.00
C ALA A 2 -30.26 5.11 -1.13
N ARG A 3 -29.73 6.19 -0.52
CA ARG A 3 -28.61 6.11 0.46
C ARG A 3 -29.09 5.30 1.67
N ARG A 4 -28.81 3.99 1.71
CA ARG A 4 -29.06 3.18 2.91
C ARG A 4 -28.29 3.76 4.08
N SER A 5 -29.00 4.14 5.13
CA SER A 5 -28.38 4.62 6.37
C SER A 5 -27.80 3.42 7.13
N LEU A 6 -26.48 3.38 7.30
CA LEU A 6 -25.78 2.33 8.06
C LEU A 6 -25.74 2.62 9.58
N GLY A 7 -26.53 3.62 10.00
CA GLY A 7 -26.65 4.01 11.41
C GLY A 7 -25.60 5.02 11.88
N ARG A 8 -25.92 5.71 13.00
CA ARG A 8 -25.11 6.81 13.55
C ARG A 8 -23.69 6.36 13.96
N ARG A 9 -23.56 5.16 14.52
CA ARG A 9 -22.26 4.62 14.97
C ARG A 9 -21.30 4.39 13.80
N PHE A 10 -21.82 3.84 12.68
CA PHE A 10 -21.04 3.72 11.45
C PHE A 10 -20.65 5.09 10.90
N GLY A 11 -21.57 6.08 10.94
CA GLY A 11 -21.27 7.44 10.50
C GLY A 11 -20.07 8.05 11.22
N TRP A 12 -19.98 7.91 12.52
CA TRP A 12 -18.83 8.36 13.32
C TRP A 12 -17.53 7.65 12.97
N LEU A 13 -17.59 6.30 12.82
CA LEU A 13 -16.42 5.51 12.43
C LEU A 13 -15.90 5.93 11.05
N TRP A 14 -16.81 6.08 10.10
CA TRP A 14 -16.47 6.49 8.74
C TRP A 14 -15.94 7.93 8.69
N ALA A 15 -16.54 8.86 9.43
CA ALA A 15 -16.06 10.24 9.53
C ALA A 15 -14.66 10.33 10.14
N ALA A 16 -14.40 9.59 11.23
CA ALA A 16 -13.07 9.50 11.84
C ALA A 16 -12.03 8.97 10.84
N TYR A 17 -12.37 7.89 10.12
CA TYR A 17 -11.52 7.35 9.07
C TYR A 17 -11.28 8.37 7.94
N ALA A 18 -12.32 9.06 7.48
CA ALA A 18 -12.21 10.05 6.41
C ALA A 18 -11.27 11.20 6.80
N VAL A 19 -11.42 11.76 7.99
CA VAL A 19 -10.54 12.82 8.51
C VAL A 19 -9.08 12.37 8.52
N SER A 20 -8.80 11.18 9.04
CA SER A 20 -7.45 10.60 9.06
C SER A 20 -6.93 10.31 7.65
N ALA A 21 -7.75 9.78 6.75
CA ALA A 21 -7.34 9.46 5.39
C ALA A 21 -7.00 10.72 4.58
N TYR A 22 -7.80 11.77 4.68
CA TYR A 22 -7.50 13.05 4.01
C TYR A 22 -6.31 13.76 4.64
N GLY A 23 -6.15 13.74 5.98
CA GLY A 23 -4.96 14.26 6.65
C GLY A 23 -3.69 13.61 6.13
N SER A 24 -3.65 12.27 6.12
CA SER A 24 -2.51 11.51 5.59
C SER A 24 -2.33 11.70 4.07
N GLY A 25 -3.41 11.89 3.32
CA GLY A 25 -3.35 12.25 1.91
C GLY A 25 -2.66 13.60 1.67
N LEU A 26 -3.01 14.61 2.46
CA LEU A 26 -2.36 15.94 2.42
C LEU A 26 -0.89 15.87 2.85
N ALA A 27 -0.54 15.01 3.79
CA ALA A 27 0.84 14.78 4.22
C ALA A 27 1.59 13.78 3.34
N PHE A 28 1.02 13.35 2.19
CA PHE A 28 1.69 12.43 1.27
C PHE A 28 3.08 12.95 0.89
N GLY A 29 4.09 12.13 1.13
CA GLY A 29 5.47 12.52 0.85
C GLY A 29 6.06 13.55 1.82
N ALA A 30 5.36 14.04 2.84
CA ALA A 30 5.86 15.09 3.73
C ALA A 30 7.15 14.69 4.45
N LEU A 31 7.26 13.46 4.95
CA LEU A 31 8.50 12.98 5.61
C LEU A 31 9.68 12.90 4.63
N PRO A 32 9.56 12.27 3.44
CA PRO A 32 10.57 12.35 2.41
C PRO A 32 10.90 13.79 1.97
N LEU A 33 9.89 14.67 1.83
CA LEU A 33 10.13 16.06 1.48
C LEU A 33 10.90 16.83 2.58
N ILE A 34 10.59 16.61 3.85
CA ILE A 34 11.36 17.15 4.97
C ILE A 34 12.81 16.64 4.92
N ALA A 35 13.00 15.34 4.67
CA ALA A 35 14.33 14.76 4.53
C ALA A 35 15.12 15.41 3.38
N VAL A 36 14.48 15.60 2.22
CA VAL A 36 15.11 16.19 1.02
C VAL A 36 15.35 17.70 1.17
N LEU A 37 14.32 18.45 1.57
CA LEU A 37 14.33 19.92 1.51
C LEU A 37 14.91 20.57 2.76
N VAL A 38 14.66 19.99 3.96
CA VAL A 38 15.08 20.57 5.25
C VAL A 38 16.40 19.94 5.70
N LEU A 39 16.49 18.61 5.73
CA LEU A 39 17.68 17.92 6.24
C LEU A 39 18.75 17.67 5.17
N ARG A 40 18.45 17.95 3.89
CA ARG A 40 19.34 17.66 2.77
C ARG A 40 19.85 16.21 2.76
N ALA A 41 19.00 15.29 3.16
CA ALA A 41 19.33 13.87 3.26
C ALA A 41 19.81 13.29 1.92
N SER A 42 20.71 12.29 1.99
CA SER A 42 21.19 11.59 0.80
C SER A 42 20.09 10.72 0.17
N PRO A 43 20.22 10.31 -1.11
CA PRO A 43 19.29 9.38 -1.75
C PRO A 43 19.09 8.09 -0.95
N ALA A 44 20.16 7.53 -0.38
CA ALA A 44 20.11 6.36 0.49
C ALA A 44 19.28 6.61 1.75
N GLN A 45 19.43 7.77 2.38
CA GLN A 45 18.66 8.16 3.55
C GLN A 45 17.17 8.31 3.21
N VAL A 46 16.82 9.02 2.12
CA VAL A 46 15.40 9.17 1.70
C VAL A 46 14.77 7.82 1.39
N SER A 47 15.51 6.94 0.70
CA SER A 47 15.04 5.58 0.40
C SER A 47 14.92 4.72 1.66
N ALA A 48 15.85 4.84 2.61
CA ALA A 48 15.77 4.16 3.91
C ALA A 48 14.50 4.60 4.67
N LEU A 49 14.17 5.90 4.67
CA LEU A 49 12.97 6.42 5.28
C LEU A 49 11.70 5.82 4.65
N SER A 50 11.65 5.72 3.32
CA SER A 50 10.53 5.11 2.59
C SER A 50 10.45 3.59 2.79
N ALA A 51 11.58 2.90 3.01
CA ALA A 51 11.64 1.46 3.26
C ALA A 51 11.16 1.07 4.66
N VAL A 52 11.21 1.98 5.65
CA VAL A 52 10.83 1.68 7.05
C VAL A 52 9.39 1.20 7.17
N GLY A 53 8.45 1.85 6.50
CA GLY A 53 7.04 1.45 6.54
C GLY A 53 6.80 0.00 6.10
N PRO A 54 7.22 -0.39 4.90
CA PRO A 54 7.19 -1.76 4.43
C PRO A 54 7.98 -2.75 5.32
N ALA A 55 9.17 -2.37 5.82
CA ALA A 55 9.94 -3.22 6.73
C ALA A 55 9.18 -3.52 8.04
N VAL A 56 8.60 -2.48 8.65
CA VAL A 56 7.74 -2.62 9.82
C VAL A 56 6.52 -3.49 9.49
N GLY A 57 5.92 -3.32 8.29
CA GLY A 57 4.82 -4.14 7.81
C GLY A 57 5.18 -5.62 7.74
N ALA A 58 6.35 -5.95 7.21
CA ALA A 58 6.83 -7.32 7.12
C ALA A 58 7.08 -7.95 8.51
N LEU A 59 7.62 -7.18 9.45
CA LEU A 59 8.02 -7.68 10.78
C LEU A 59 6.86 -7.76 11.77
N ILE A 60 5.99 -6.74 11.79
CA ILE A 60 5.01 -6.54 12.87
C ILE A 60 3.62 -7.08 12.52
N ALA A 61 3.27 -7.22 11.24
CA ALA A 61 1.93 -7.65 10.85
C ALA A 61 1.50 -8.97 11.51
N VAL A 62 2.44 -9.91 11.66
CA VAL A 62 2.19 -11.25 12.22
C VAL A 62 1.93 -11.22 13.72
N PRO A 63 2.79 -10.62 14.58
CA PRO A 63 2.57 -10.61 16.02
C PRO A 63 1.44 -9.66 16.44
N LEU A 64 1.16 -8.63 15.65
CA LEU A 64 0.17 -7.60 16.01
C LEU A 64 -1.28 -8.07 15.82
N ALA A 65 -1.54 -8.90 14.80
CA ALA A 65 -2.89 -9.37 14.51
C ALA A 65 -3.55 -10.13 15.68
N PRO A 66 -2.91 -11.14 16.29
CA PRO A 66 -3.45 -11.83 17.49
C PRO A 66 -3.59 -10.88 18.68
N TRP A 67 -2.65 -9.94 18.87
CA TRP A 67 -2.71 -8.97 19.98
C TRP A 67 -3.94 -8.06 19.87
N VAL A 68 -4.29 -7.63 18.65
CA VAL A 68 -5.50 -6.82 18.39
C VAL A 68 -6.76 -7.68 18.58
N GLU A 69 -6.75 -8.96 18.19
CA GLU A 69 -7.92 -9.84 18.21
C GLU A 69 -8.51 -9.98 19.60
N PHE A 70 -7.70 -10.10 20.65
CA PHE A 70 -8.12 -10.31 22.04
C PHE A 70 -8.43 -9.03 22.80
N ARG A 71 -8.35 -7.86 22.17
CA ARG A 71 -8.61 -6.57 22.81
C ARG A 71 -9.89 -5.92 22.28
N ARG A 72 -10.47 -5.03 23.09
CA ARG A 72 -11.55 -4.14 22.63
C ARG A 72 -11.04 -3.26 21.51
N LYS A 73 -11.75 -3.20 20.38
CA LYS A 73 -11.25 -2.57 19.14
C LYS A 73 -11.20 -1.05 19.24
N ARG A 74 -12.21 -0.42 19.88
CA ARG A 74 -12.25 1.03 20.05
C ARG A 74 -11.07 1.58 20.83
N PRO A 75 -10.76 1.10 22.07
CA PRO A 75 -9.57 1.57 22.79
C PRO A 75 -8.27 1.37 22.01
N VAL A 76 -8.15 0.27 21.25
CA VAL A 76 -6.97 0.04 20.40
C VAL A 76 -6.88 1.11 19.31
N MET A 77 -7.98 1.39 18.59
CA MET A 77 -8.00 2.41 17.54
C MET A 77 -7.64 3.80 18.09
N ILE A 78 -8.22 4.19 19.23
CA ILE A 78 -7.93 5.47 19.90
C ILE A 78 -6.44 5.53 20.30
N ALA A 79 -5.91 4.46 20.92
CA ALA A 79 -4.50 4.40 21.31
C ALA A 79 -3.55 4.51 20.11
N MET A 80 -3.90 3.86 18.98
CA MET A 80 -3.12 3.95 17.74
C MET A 80 -3.14 5.37 17.14
N ASP A 81 -4.30 6.04 17.13
CA ASP A 81 -4.41 7.43 16.64
C ASP A 81 -3.69 8.41 17.55
N LEU A 82 -3.84 8.30 18.88
CA LEU A 82 -3.12 9.13 19.83
C LEU A 82 -1.60 8.91 19.75
N SER A 83 -1.15 7.68 19.56
CA SER A 83 0.29 7.41 19.36
C SER A 83 0.82 8.06 18.09
N ARG A 84 0.06 7.98 16.96
CA ARG A 84 0.40 8.68 15.72
C ARG A 84 0.44 10.18 15.89
N PHE A 85 -0.57 10.76 16.56
CA PHE A 85 -0.58 12.19 16.91
C PHE A 85 0.66 12.59 17.72
N ALA A 86 0.92 11.88 18.82
CA ALA A 86 2.01 12.22 19.72
C ALA A 86 3.38 12.16 19.02
N VAL A 87 3.62 11.07 18.26
CA VAL A 87 4.89 10.89 17.55
C VAL A 87 5.05 11.92 16.43
N MET A 88 3.99 12.18 15.65
CA MET A 88 4.00 13.14 14.55
C MET A 88 4.20 14.59 15.07
N ALA A 89 3.59 14.94 16.21
CA ALA A 89 3.73 16.25 16.84
C ALA A 89 5.17 16.55 17.31
N THR A 90 6.02 15.52 17.48
CA THR A 90 7.43 15.73 17.81
C THR A 90 8.22 16.41 16.69
N ILE A 91 7.79 16.25 15.43
CA ILE A 91 8.48 16.82 14.25
C ILE A 91 8.41 18.35 14.24
N PRO A 92 7.22 18.99 14.28
CA PRO A 92 7.16 20.46 14.32
C PRO A 92 7.82 21.06 15.55
N VAL A 93 7.74 20.38 16.71
CA VAL A 93 8.44 20.82 17.92
C VAL A 93 9.95 20.78 17.73
N ALA A 94 10.51 19.64 17.25
CA ALA A 94 11.94 19.52 17.00
C ALA A 94 12.43 20.49 15.92
N PHE A 95 11.61 20.74 14.89
CA PHE A 95 11.90 21.73 13.86
C PHE A 95 11.97 23.15 14.44
N ALA A 96 10.99 23.55 15.28
CA ALA A 96 10.94 24.87 15.90
C ALA A 96 12.15 25.13 16.82
N VAL A 97 12.67 24.11 17.51
CA VAL A 97 13.86 24.23 18.36
C VAL A 97 15.18 23.96 17.62
N GLY A 98 15.15 23.77 16.29
CA GLY A 98 16.33 23.53 15.46
C GLY A 98 17.02 22.19 15.71
N ARG A 99 16.35 21.20 16.31
CA ARG A 99 16.90 19.87 16.66
C ARG A 99 16.33 18.71 15.85
N LEU A 100 15.66 19.00 14.74
CA LEU A 100 15.13 17.94 13.87
C LEU A 100 16.26 17.10 13.29
N SER A 101 16.19 15.78 13.48
CA SER A 101 17.21 14.84 13.01
C SER A 101 16.62 13.78 12.07
N PHE A 102 17.46 13.21 11.22
CA PHE A 102 17.06 12.09 10.35
C PHE A 102 16.67 10.85 11.15
N ALA A 103 17.37 10.55 12.24
CA ALA A 103 17.02 9.45 13.15
C ALA A 103 15.61 9.60 13.73
N GLN A 104 15.20 10.83 14.07
CA GLN A 104 13.84 11.10 14.51
C GLN A 104 12.81 10.79 13.43
N LEU A 105 13.05 11.17 12.16
CA LEU A 105 12.15 10.84 11.06
C LEU A 105 12.00 9.33 10.87
N LEU A 106 13.08 8.55 11.00
CA LEU A 106 13.03 7.09 10.95
C LEU A 106 12.15 6.50 12.06
N VAL A 107 12.36 6.94 13.31
CA VAL A 107 11.57 6.47 14.47
C VAL A 107 10.10 6.83 14.30
N VAL A 108 9.82 8.07 13.88
CA VAL A 108 8.44 8.54 13.62
C VAL A 108 7.79 7.69 12.52
N SER A 109 8.48 7.47 11.40
CA SER A 109 7.98 6.63 10.29
C SER A 109 7.68 5.20 10.73
N ALA A 110 8.57 4.59 11.53
CA ALA A 110 8.37 3.25 12.07
C ALA A 110 7.15 3.18 13.01
N ALA A 111 7.03 4.15 13.91
CA ALA A 111 5.91 4.21 14.87
C ALA A 111 4.56 4.42 14.16
N ILE A 112 4.51 5.31 13.16
CA ILE A 112 3.31 5.55 12.34
C ILE A 112 2.92 4.27 11.58
N ALA A 113 3.88 3.58 10.96
CA ALA A 113 3.62 2.36 10.22
C ALA A 113 3.07 1.25 11.15
N ALA A 114 3.66 1.05 12.32
CA ALA A 114 3.19 0.08 13.30
C ALA A 114 1.77 0.42 13.80
N ALA A 115 1.53 1.68 14.15
CA ALA A 115 0.23 2.14 14.62
C ALA A 115 -0.84 2.03 13.52
N ARG A 116 -0.50 2.28 12.25
CA ARG A 116 -1.41 2.11 11.09
C ARG A 116 -1.84 0.66 10.93
N ILE A 117 -0.94 -0.29 11.09
CA ILE A 117 -1.25 -1.72 11.00
C ILE A 117 -2.23 -2.10 12.12
N GLY A 118 -1.95 -1.69 13.36
CA GLY A 118 -2.84 -1.94 14.51
C GLY A 118 -4.22 -1.29 14.36
N PHE A 119 -4.28 -0.06 13.88
CA PHE A 119 -5.51 0.65 13.59
C PHE A 119 -6.35 -0.08 12.53
N ASN A 120 -5.74 -0.46 11.40
CA ASN A 120 -6.45 -1.13 10.29
C ASN A 120 -7.00 -2.50 10.73
N ALA A 121 -6.22 -3.26 11.50
CA ALA A 121 -6.68 -4.55 12.04
C ALA A 121 -7.88 -4.37 13.01
N ALA A 122 -7.81 -3.39 13.91
CA ALA A 122 -8.89 -3.08 14.85
C ALA A 122 -10.13 -2.52 14.14
N SER A 123 -9.95 -1.61 13.18
CA SER A 123 -11.03 -0.97 12.41
C SER A 123 -11.80 -1.98 11.57
N GLY A 124 -11.12 -2.88 10.87
CA GLY A 124 -11.77 -3.94 10.08
C GLY A 124 -12.60 -4.90 10.95
N ALA A 125 -12.04 -5.31 12.10
CA ALA A 125 -12.77 -6.17 13.06
C ALA A 125 -13.97 -5.43 13.71
N TYR A 126 -13.81 -4.15 14.03
CA TYR A 126 -14.87 -3.33 14.59
C TYR A 126 -15.99 -3.07 13.58
N LEU A 127 -15.64 -2.79 12.31
CA LEU A 127 -16.60 -2.62 11.24
C LEU A 127 -17.49 -3.84 11.07
N LYS A 128 -16.89 -5.04 11.05
CA LYS A 128 -17.63 -6.31 10.98
C LYS A 128 -18.60 -6.53 12.15
N ALA A 129 -18.25 -6.04 13.34
CA ALA A 129 -19.13 -6.12 14.52
C ALA A 129 -20.22 -5.03 14.55
N LEU A 130 -20.03 -3.92 13.81
CA LEU A 130 -20.89 -2.75 13.85
C LEU A 130 -22.03 -2.80 12.85
N VAL A 131 -21.80 -3.37 11.66
CA VAL A 131 -22.78 -3.44 10.56
C VAL A 131 -23.26 -4.86 10.32
N GLN A 132 -24.49 -4.99 9.79
CA GLN A 132 -25.03 -6.30 9.45
C GLN A 132 -24.26 -6.93 8.26
N PRO A 133 -24.17 -8.26 8.16
CA PRO A 133 -23.43 -8.93 7.09
C PRO A 133 -23.80 -8.46 5.67
N GLN A 134 -25.07 -8.21 5.43
CA GLN A 134 -25.58 -7.71 4.15
C GLN A 134 -25.15 -6.29 3.80
N ASP A 135 -24.76 -5.48 4.79
CA ASP A 135 -24.36 -4.09 4.63
C ASP A 135 -22.83 -3.92 4.58
N LEU A 136 -22.07 -4.98 4.84
CA LEU A 136 -20.59 -4.96 4.84
C LEU A 136 -20.02 -4.50 3.51
N LEU A 137 -20.62 -4.92 2.40
CA LEU A 137 -20.18 -4.50 1.06
C LEU A 137 -20.31 -2.97 0.88
N VAL A 138 -21.45 -2.41 1.28
CA VAL A 138 -21.70 -0.95 1.18
C VAL A 138 -20.78 -0.19 2.13
N ALA A 139 -20.55 -0.70 3.34
CA ALA A 139 -19.66 -0.11 4.31
C ALA A 139 -18.21 -0.07 3.79
N ASN A 140 -17.68 -1.21 3.31
CA ASN A 140 -16.34 -1.28 2.73
C ASN A 140 -16.20 -0.39 1.49
N ALA A 141 -17.21 -0.33 0.62
CA ALA A 141 -17.19 0.53 -0.55
C ALA A 141 -17.06 2.03 -0.18
N ARG A 142 -17.64 2.47 0.96
CA ARG A 142 -17.45 3.84 1.45
C ARG A 142 -16.02 4.09 1.94
N PHE A 143 -15.41 3.14 2.65
CA PHE A 143 -14.01 3.25 3.07
C PHE A 143 -13.08 3.30 1.86
N GLU A 144 -13.25 2.39 0.91
CA GLU A 144 -12.48 2.37 -0.34
C GLU A 144 -12.64 3.65 -1.16
N SER A 145 -13.86 4.14 -1.32
CA SER A 145 -14.11 5.41 -2.02
C SER A 145 -13.41 6.59 -1.34
N THR A 146 -13.44 6.63 0.00
CA THR A 146 -12.73 7.65 0.78
C THR A 146 -11.22 7.53 0.62
N ASN A 147 -10.68 6.32 0.68
CA ASN A 147 -9.25 6.07 0.46
C ASN A 147 -8.80 6.55 -0.92
N TRP A 148 -9.48 6.13 -1.98
CA TRP A 148 -9.13 6.54 -3.34
C TRP A 148 -9.28 8.04 -3.57
N SER A 149 -10.30 8.68 -3.02
CA SER A 149 -10.45 10.13 -3.12
C SER A 149 -9.37 10.88 -2.34
N SER A 150 -8.95 10.39 -1.17
CA SER A 150 -7.84 10.99 -0.42
C SER A 150 -6.51 10.85 -1.15
N ILE A 151 -6.26 9.72 -1.81
CA ILE A 151 -5.06 9.50 -2.63
C ILE A 151 -5.08 10.40 -3.89
N ALA A 152 -6.25 10.62 -4.50
CA ALA A 152 -6.35 11.44 -5.72
C ALA A 152 -6.24 12.94 -5.42
N VAL A 153 -6.83 13.42 -4.34
CA VAL A 153 -6.93 14.85 -4.00
C VAL A 153 -5.81 15.28 -3.04
N GLY A 154 -5.38 14.39 -2.15
CA GLY A 154 -4.41 14.67 -1.09
C GLY A 154 -3.07 15.19 -1.60
N PRO A 155 -2.34 14.44 -2.45
CA PRO A 155 -1.00 14.83 -2.89
C PRO A 155 -0.93 16.18 -3.62
N PRO A 156 -1.85 16.56 -4.54
CA PRO A 156 -1.81 17.89 -5.15
C PRO A 156 -2.03 19.02 -4.15
N LEU A 157 -3.03 18.86 -3.27
CA LEU A 157 -3.31 19.87 -2.25
C LEU A 157 -2.20 19.92 -1.20
N GLY A 158 -1.67 18.77 -0.81
CA GLY A 158 -0.53 18.66 0.10
C GLY A 158 0.72 19.30 -0.49
N GLY A 159 1.03 19.00 -1.76
CA GLY A 159 2.14 19.62 -2.49
C GLY A 159 2.01 21.15 -2.61
N ALA A 160 0.80 21.66 -2.88
CA ALA A 160 0.50 23.08 -2.86
C ALA A 160 0.68 23.68 -1.46
N ALA A 161 0.17 23.04 -0.42
CA ALA A 161 0.34 23.48 0.97
C ALA A 161 1.83 23.48 1.38
N ILE A 162 2.60 22.47 0.97
CA ILE A 162 4.04 22.41 1.20
C ILE A 162 4.75 23.57 0.49
N GLY A 163 4.37 23.88 -0.75
CA GLY A 163 4.95 24.98 -1.51
C GLY A 163 4.67 26.35 -0.93
N LEU A 164 3.49 26.56 -0.30
CA LEU A 164 3.07 27.84 0.28
C LEU A 164 3.49 28.00 1.74
N LEU A 165 3.39 26.95 2.53
CA LEU A 165 3.49 26.97 3.99
C LEU A 165 4.64 26.14 4.55
N GLY A 166 5.35 25.44 3.67
CA GLY A 166 6.44 24.51 4.01
C GLY A 166 5.97 23.11 4.42
N PRO A 167 6.88 22.13 4.37
CA PRO A 167 6.53 20.71 4.58
C PRO A 167 6.13 20.38 6.02
N VAL A 168 6.57 21.14 7.00
CA VAL A 168 6.21 20.91 8.41
C VAL A 168 4.73 21.19 8.67
N THR A 169 4.12 22.12 7.94
CA THR A 169 2.69 22.47 8.11
C THR A 169 1.78 21.29 7.75
N THR A 170 2.09 20.54 6.71
CA THR A 170 1.29 19.35 6.35
C THR A 170 1.41 18.24 7.40
N VAL A 171 2.58 18.12 8.04
CA VAL A 171 2.78 17.21 9.18
C VAL A 171 1.91 17.61 10.38
N VAL A 172 1.79 18.91 10.66
CA VAL A 172 0.89 19.42 11.71
C VAL A 172 -0.57 19.09 11.39
N VAL A 173 -1.01 19.32 10.15
CA VAL A 173 -2.38 19.01 9.71
C VAL A 173 -2.67 17.52 9.85
N ASP A 174 -1.74 16.65 9.44
CA ASP A 174 -1.91 15.19 9.56
C ASP A 174 -1.93 14.77 11.06
N ALA A 175 -1.05 15.30 11.88
CA ALA A 175 -1.08 15.06 13.33
C ALA A 175 -2.44 15.39 13.93
N PHE A 176 -2.98 16.57 13.65
CA PHE A 176 -4.31 16.94 14.13
C PHE A 176 -5.43 16.08 13.56
N SER A 177 -5.29 15.56 12.34
CA SER A 177 -6.27 14.65 11.77
C SER A 177 -6.39 13.34 12.58
N TYR A 178 -5.28 12.83 13.11
CA TYR A 178 -5.30 11.67 14.02
C TYR A 178 -5.97 11.99 15.36
N LEU A 179 -5.74 13.17 15.90
CA LEU A 179 -6.41 13.60 17.11
C LEU A 179 -7.94 13.70 16.91
N LEU A 180 -8.37 14.30 15.80
CA LEU A 180 -9.79 14.40 15.44
C LEU A 180 -10.41 13.02 15.18
N SER A 181 -9.65 12.11 14.57
CA SER A 181 -10.08 10.71 14.37
C SER A 181 -10.29 10.02 15.73
N ALA A 182 -9.34 10.14 16.66
CA ALA A 182 -9.47 9.59 18.00
C ALA A 182 -10.69 10.14 18.74
N LEU A 183 -10.95 11.44 18.65
CA LEU A 183 -12.15 12.07 19.21
C LEU A 183 -13.44 11.57 18.55
N GLY A 184 -13.46 11.42 17.23
CA GLY A 184 -14.58 10.84 16.49
C GLY A 184 -14.89 9.40 16.90
N ILE A 185 -13.86 8.59 17.15
CA ILE A 185 -14.02 7.22 17.64
C ILE A 185 -14.54 7.20 19.08
N THR A 186 -14.12 8.12 19.94
CA THR A 186 -14.68 8.23 21.32
C THR A 186 -16.16 8.58 21.29
N ALA A 187 -16.60 9.42 20.32
CA ALA A 187 -17.99 9.86 20.17
C ALA A 187 -18.94 8.74 19.67
N ILE A 188 -18.44 7.59 19.19
CA ILE A 188 -19.29 6.47 18.74
C ILE A 188 -20.23 6.01 19.87
N GLY A 189 -19.85 6.14 21.14
CA GLY A 189 -20.67 5.75 22.30
C GLY A 189 -20.96 4.25 22.38
N GLY A 190 -21.58 3.81 23.47
CA GLY A 190 -21.97 2.40 23.69
C GLY A 190 -20.83 1.50 24.18
N GLY A 191 -21.20 0.45 24.93
CA GLY A 191 -20.27 -0.56 25.42
C GLY A 191 -19.85 -1.52 24.29
N GLU A 192 -18.56 -1.77 24.14
CA GLU A 192 -18.04 -2.86 23.34
C GLU A 192 -17.93 -4.12 24.21
N LYS A 193 -18.59 -5.22 23.80
CA LYS A 193 -18.44 -6.51 24.49
C LYS A 193 -16.99 -6.96 24.37
N GLN A 194 -16.44 -7.47 25.47
CA GLN A 194 -15.09 -8.02 25.45
C GLN A 194 -15.07 -9.27 24.56
N PRO A 195 -14.12 -9.39 23.62
CA PRO A 195 -14.02 -10.60 22.82
C PRO A 195 -13.84 -11.81 23.72
N GLN A 196 -14.67 -12.83 23.54
CA GLN A 196 -14.48 -14.10 24.24
C GLN A 196 -13.21 -14.76 23.69
N ARG A 197 -12.36 -15.25 24.58
CA ARG A 197 -11.23 -16.10 24.22
C ARG A 197 -11.75 -17.43 23.69
N THR A 198 -12.17 -17.47 22.45
CA THR A 198 -12.25 -18.74 21.74
C THR A 198 -10.82 -19.23 21.53
N ASN A 199 -10.59 -20.51 21.76
CA ASN A 199 -9.31 -21.20 21.57
C ASN A 199 -8.89 -21.21 20.07
N THR A 200 -8.71 -20.03 19.49
CA THR A 200 -8.10 -19.90 18.18
C THR A 200 -6.60 -20.07 18.35
N SER A 201 -6.10 -21.14 17.81
CA SER A 201 -4.68 -21.49 17.78
C SER A 201 -3.83 -20.23 17.46
N ARG A 202 -2.89 -19.92 18.36
CA ARG A 202 -1.84 -18.94 18.08
C ARG A 202 -1.30 -19.25 16.70
N VAL A 203 -1.32 -18.30 15.79
CA VAL A 203 -0.62 -18.43 14.49
C VAL A 203 0.83 -18.75 14.84
N ARG A 204 1.20 -20.01 14.76
CA ARG A 204 2.57 -20.45 15.03
C ARG A 204 3.43 -19.98 13.85
N ALA A 205 4.67 -19.60 14.13
CA ALA A 205 5.63 -19.26 13.05
C ALA A 205 5.71 -20.36 11.98
N GLY A 206 5.51 -21.63 12.35
CA GLY A 206 5.38 -22.76 11.43
C GLY A 206 4.22 -22.63 10.43
N GLU A 207 3.10 -22.03 10.81
CA GLU A 207 1.96 -21.86 9.91
C GLU A 207 2.21 -20.82 8.79
N LEU A 208 3.07 -19.84 9.05
CA LEU A 208 3.52 -18.89 8.02
C LEU A 208 4.46 -19.56 7.04
N VAL A 209 5.39 -20.38 7.54
CA VAL A 209 6.29 -21.17 6.70
C VAL A 209 5.50 -22.09 5.78
N ASP A 210 4.38 -22.67 6.25
CA ASP A 210 3.49 -23.48 5.43
C ASP A 210 2.85 -22.69 4.28
N GLY A 211 2.55 -21.39 4.49
CA GLY A 211 2.06 -20.52 3.42
C GLY A 211 3.10 -20.33 2.31
N TRP A 212 4.36 -20.04 2.65
CA TRP A 212 5.44 -19.95 1.66
C TRP A 212 5.76 -21.30 1.02
N ARG A 213 5.79 -22.38 1.79
CA ARG A 213 6.00 -23.73 1.25
C ARG A 213 4.95 -24.09 0.21
N TYR A 214 3.68 -23.74 0.48
CA TYR A 214 2.60 -23.95 -0.48
C TYR A 214 2.78 -23.13 -1.76
N ILE A 215 3.07 -21.81 -1.63
CA ILE A 215 3.32 -20.92 -2.78
C ILE A 215 4.48 -21.45 -3.63
N LEU A 216 5.59 -21.82 -3.01
CA LEU A 216 6.81 -22.25 -3.71
C LEU A 216 6.70 -23.64 -4.31
N ALA A 217 5.85 -24.51 -3.76
CA ALA A 217 5.58 -25.84 -4.29
C ALA A 217 4.68 -25.82 -5.53
N HIS A 218 3.79 -24.83 -5.66
CA HIS A 218 2.88 -24.69 -6.80
C HIS A 218 3.52 -23.87 -7.92
N SER A 219 3.75 -24.43 -9.08
CA SER A 219 4.51 -23.79 -10.19
C SER A 219 3.94 -22.43 -10.60
N GLY A 220 2.63 -22.33 -10.83
CA GLY A 220 1.96 -21.11 -11.23
C GLY A 220 1.97 -20.02 -10.13
N LEU A 221 1.68 -20.39 -8.88
CA LEU A 221 1.73 -19.46 -7.75
C LEU A 221 3.15 -18.95 -7.51
N ARG A 222 4.16 -19.83 -7.59
CA ARG A 222 5.58 -19.48 -7.44
C ARG A 222 6.01 -18.45 -8.49
N ALA A 223 5.69 -18.70 -9.76
CA ALA A 223 6.03 -17.81 -10.86
C ALA A 223 5.42 -16.43 -10.67
N LEU A 224 4.12 -16.36 -10.39
CA LEU A 224 3.40 -15.10 -10.14
C LEU A 224 3.86 -14.41 -8.85
N TYR A 225 4.19 -15.17 -7.81
CA TYR A 225 4.73 -14.64 -6.55
C TYR A 225 6.07 -13.94 -6.79
N LEU A 226 7.04 -14.62 -7.40
CA LEU A 226 8.37 -14.07 -7.67
C LEU A 226 8.29 -12.86 -8.60
N ASN A 227 7.47 -12.94 -9.65
CA ASN A 227 7.21 -11.82 -10.54
C ASN A 227 6.62 -10.61 -9.78
N ASN A 228 5.63 -10.84 -8.91
CA ASN A 228 5.00 -9.77 -8.14
C ASN A 228 5.95 -9.15 -7.11
N MET A 229 6.78 -9.96 -6.44
CA MET A 229 7.80 -9.45 -5.51
C MET A 229 8.79 -8.53 -6.23
N LEU A 230 9.31 -8.96 -7.37
CA LEU A 230 10.25 -8.18 -8.16
C LEU A 230 9.62 -6.87 -8.65
N VAL A 231 8.44 -6.95 -9.29
CA VAL A 231 7.78 -5.79 -9.88
C VAL A 231 7.33 -4.80 -8.82
N ALA A 232 6.66 -5.26 -7.75
CA ALA A 232 6.21 -4.37 -6.68
C ALA A 232 7.38 -3.70 -5.97
N GLY A 233 8.46 -4.46 -5.69
CA GLY A 233 9.65 -3.92 -5.06
C GLY A 233 10.34 -2.85 -5.89
N LEU A 234 10.53 -3.12 -7.19
CA LEU A 234 11.20 -2.17 -8.10
C LEU A 234 10.36 -0.91 -8.37
N ILE A 235 9.05 -1.03 -8.56
CA ILE A 235 8.16 0.13 -8.72
C ILE A 235 8.20 1.01 -7.47
N MET A 236 8.06 0.44 -6.28
CA MET A 236 8.07 1.21 -5.03
C MET A 236 9.44 1.83 -4.73
N ALA A 237 10.52 1.22 -5.20
CA ALA A 237 11.87 1.79 -5.08
C ALA A 237 12.05 3.09 -5.87
N THR A 238 11.23 3.36 -6.88
CA THR A 238 11.34 4.60 -7.67
C THR A 238 10.82 5.84 -6.96
N GLU A 239 9.85 5.71 -6.06
CA GLU A 239 9.21 6.84 -5.38
C GLU A 239 10.20 7.76 -4.64
N PRO A 240 11.07 7.28 -3.73
CA PRO A 240 12.05 8.12 -3.04
C PRO A 240 13.11 8.69 -4.00
N LEU A 241 13.46 7.95 -5.05
CA LEU A 241 14.42 8.41 -6.06
C LEU A 241 13.84 9.54 -6.92
N LEU A 242 12.54 9.45 -7.27
CA LEU A 242 11.82 10.52 -7.95
C LEU A 242 11.73 11.77 -7.09
N ALA A 243 11.50 11.64 -5.78
CA ALA A 243 11.51 12.79 -4.87
C ALA A 243 12.85 13.52 -4.92
N VAL A 244 13.96 12.82 -4.82
CA VAL A 244 15.31 13.42 -4.89
C VAL A 244 15.58 14.00 -6.28
N LEU A 245 15.28 13.25 -7.36
CA LEU A 245 15.53 13.68 -8.72
C LEU A 245 14.70 14.92 -9.08
N MET A 246 13.40 14.90 -8.86
CA MET A 246 12.49 15.99 -9.25
C MET A 246 12.74 17.25 -8.41
N LEU A 247 12.75 17.11 -7.08
CA LEU A 247 12.77 18.28 -6.20
C LEU A 247 14.16 18.89 -6.07
N ARG A 248 15.21 18.06 -5.97
CA ARG A 248 16.56 18.52 -5.65
C ARG A 248 17.44 18.71 -6.88
N GLN A 249 17.36 17.81 -7.87
CA GLN A 249 18.23 17.90 -9.06
C GLN A 249 17.59 18.67 -10.22
N LEU A 250 16.28 18.49 -10.44
CA LEU A 250 15.57 19.12 -11.55
C LEU A 250 14.80 20.37 -11.14
N GLY A 251 14.73 20.71 -9.84
CA GLY A 251 14.12 21.93 -9.33
C GLY A 251 12.59 22.02 -9.49
N PHE A 252 11.91 20.91 -9.59
CA PHE A 252 10.44 20.93 -9.61
C PHE A 252 9.86 21.46 -8.30
N PRO A 253 8.87 22.35 -8.36
CA PRO A 253 8.18 22.77 -7.14
C PRO A 253 7.37 21.60 -6.53
N PRO A 254 7.17 21.57 -5.19
CA PRO A 254 6.50 20.47 -4.50
C PRO A 254 5.10 20.12 -5.02
N TRP A 255 4.33 21.10 -5.52
CA TRP A 255 3.01 20.86 -6.10
C TRP A 255 3.06 20.06 -7.40
N GLN A 256 4.11 20.21 -8.23
CA GLN A 256 4.30 19.41 -9.43
C GLN A 256 4.66 17.97 -9.07
N TYR A 257 5.46 17.77 -8.03
CA TYR A 257 5.72 16.45 -7.48
C TYR A 257 4.42 15.78 -7.00
N GLY A 258 3.59 16.50 -6.23
CA GLY A 258 2.27 16.00 -5.81
C GLY A 258 1.36 15.65 -7.00
N LEU A 259 1.33 16.50 -8.03
CA LEU A 259 0.56 16.28 -9.25
C LEU A 259 1.03 15.04 -10.03
N ALA A 260 2.35 14.80 -10.06
CA ALA A 260 2.94 13.65 -10.73
C ALA A 260 2.44 12.30 -10.20
N PHE A 261 2.06 12.24 -8.92
CA PHE A 261 1.48 11.04 -8.30
C PHE A 261 -0.05 11.03 -8.29
N ALA A 262 -0.70 12.19 -8.25
CA ALA A 262 -2.15 12.26 -8.20
C ALA A 262 -2.83 12.07 -9.56
N ALA A 263 -2.32 12.72 -10.61
CA ALA A 263 -2.90 12.61 -11.95
C ALA A 263 -2.99 11.15 -12.45
N PRO A 264 -1.97 10.30 -12.24
CA PRO A 264 -2.02 8.89 -12.61
C PRO A 264 -3.08 8.05 -11.90
N CYS A 265 -3.62 8.49 -10.75
CA CYS A 265 -4.70 7.76 -10.06
C CYS A 265 -5.96 7.58 -10.92
N ALA A 266 -6.18 8.47 -11.91
CA ALA A 266 -7.22 8.29 -12.92
C ALA A 266 -7.07 6.96 -13.68
N GLY A 267 -5.83 6.53 -13.95
CA GLY A 267 -5.53 5.24 -14.56
C GLY A 267 -6.00 4.05 -13.73
N GLY A 268 -5.94 4.17 -12.40
CA GLY A 268 -6.47 3.17 -11.49
C GLY A 268 -7.98 2.97 -11.61
N LEU A 269 -8.73 4.06 -11.71
CA LEU A 269 -10.18 4.03 -11.91
C LEU A 269 -10.55 3.45 -13.29
N ILE A 270 -9.83 3.84 -14.32
CA ILE A 270 -10.05 3.34 -15.69
C ILE A 270 -9.73 1.84 -15.75
N GLY A 271 -8.57 1.44 -15.28
CA GLY A 271 -8.11 0.05 -15.33
C GLY A 271 -9.00 -0.90 -14.53
N SER A 272 -9.42 -0.52 -13.32
CA SER A 272 -10.31 -1.35 -12.51
C SER A 272 -11.67 -1.60 -13.16
N ARG A 273 -12.20 -0.61 -13.89
CA ARG A 273 -13.45 -0.76 -14.67
C ARG A 273 -13.29 -1.59 -15.94
N LEU A 274 -12.10 -1.54 -16.54
CA LEU A 274 -11.79 -2.31 -17.75
C LEU A 274 -11.42 -3.76 -17.45
N ALA A 275 -10.86 -4.06 -16.27
CA ALA A 275 -10.36 -5.38 -15.93
C ALA A 275 -11.37 -6.53 -16.18
N PRO A 276 -12.65 -6.47 -15.76
CA PRO A 276 -13.61 -7.53 -16.04
C PRO A 276 -13.85 -7.75 -17.53
N ARG A 277 -13.93 -6.65 -18.33
CA ARG A 277 -14.12 -6.72 -19.78
C ARG A 277 -12.91 -7.31 -20.51
N VAL A 278 -11.72 -6.94 -20.09
CA VAL A 278 -10.46 -7.45 -20.66
C VAL A 278 -10.32 -8.93 -20.38
N VAL A 279 -10.60 -9.35 -19.13
CA VAL A 279 -10.52 -10.76 -18.74
C VAL A 279 -11.57 -11.60 -19.47
N SER A 280 -12.82 -11.13 -19.57
CA SER A 280 -13.89 -11.87 -20.28
C SER A 280 -13.61 -12.03 -21.78
N ARG A 281 -12.90 -11.05 -22.40
CA ARG A 281 -12.61 -11.07 -23.84
C ARG A 281 -11.35 -11.86 -24.19
N TYR A 282 -10.29 -11.75 -23.38
CA TYR A 282 -8.96 -12.28 -23.73
C TYR A 282 -8.52 -13.47 -22.88
N GLY A 283 -9.22 -13.72 -21.76
CA GLY A 283 -8.86 -14.76 -20.80
C GLY A 283 -7.75 -14.36 -19.85
N GLN A 284 -7.70 -15.04 -18.71
CA GLN A 284 -6.78 -14.76 -17.60
C GLN A 284 -5.31 -14.92 -17.97
N GLN A 285 -4.96 -16.00 -18.72
CA GLN A 285 -3.57 -16.26 -19.12
C GLN A 285 -2.99 -15.21 -20.06
N ARG A 286 -3.78 -14.72 -21.03
CA ARG A 286 -3.32 -13.65 -21.92
C ARG A 286 -3.10 -12.35 -21.16
N VAL A 287 -3.94 -12.04 -20.16
CA VAL A 287 -3.76 -10.88 -19.31
C VAL A 287 -2.45 -10.99 -18.52
N PHE A 288 -2.11 -12.15 -17.95
CA PHE A 288 -0.83 -12.33 -17.28
C PHE A 288 0.36 -12.12 -18.24
N GLY A 289 0.33 -12.66 -19.43
CA GLY A 289 1.39 -12.51 -20.41
C GLY A 289 1.52 -11.07 -20.94
N THR A 290 0.41 -10.48 -21.42
CA THR A 290 0.44 -9.18 -22.10
C THR A 290 0.54 -8.01 -21.12
N VAL A 291 -0.40 -7.91 -20.17
CA VAL A 291 -0.42 -6.81 -19.19
C VAL A 291 0.74 -6.94 -18.20
N GLY A 292 1.10 -8.19 -17.83
CA GLY A 292 2.25 -8.48 -17.00
C GLY A 292 3.59 -8.04 -17.62
N THR A 293 3.72 -8.14 -18.94
CA THR A 293 4.88 -7.62 -19.69
C THR A 293 4.80 -6.11 -19.84
N LEU A 294 3.62 -5.59 -20.20
CA LEU A 294 3.42 -4.17 -20.47
C LEU A 294 3.76 -3.30 -19.26
N ARG A 295 3.38 -3.72 -18.04
CA ARG A 295 3.70 -2.98 -16.81
C ARG A 295 5.21 -2.85 -16.53
N ALA A 296 6.03 -3.74 -17.09
CA ALA A 296 7.49 -3.68 -16.93
C ALA A 296 8.14 -2.67 -17.87
N ILE A 297 7.54 -2.41 -19.03
CA ILE A 297 8.16 -1.57 -20.07
C ILE A 297 8.15 -0.09 -19.70
N TRP A 298 7.09 0.37 -19.03
CA TRP A 298 6.88 1.80 -18.78
C TRP A 298 7.95 2.43 -17.90
N LEU A 299 8.48 1.69 -16.93
CA LEU A 299 9.35 2.24 -15.88
C LEU A 299 10.65 2.86 -16.45
N ILE A 300 11.16 2.33 -17.56
CA ILE A 300 12.35 2.86 -18.22
C ILE A 300 12.17 4.33 -18.67
N GLY A 301 10.93 4.75 -18.90
CA GLY A 301 10.60 6.13 -19.26
C GLY A 301 11.03 7.17 -18.22
N LEU A 302 11.13 6.76 -16.93
CA LEU A 302 11.60 7.65 -15.86
C LEU A 302 13.06 8.08 -16.02
N ALA A 303 13.88 7.33 -16.75
CA ALA A 303 15.26 7.70 -17.04
C ALA A 303 15.37 8.98 -17.90
N PHE A 304 14.32 9.30 -18.68
CA PHE A 304 14.28 10.41 -19.63
C PHE A 304 13.66 11.69 -19.07
N ILE A 305 13.41 11.78 -17.78
CA ILE A 305 12.84 12.97 -17.13
C ILE A 305 13.77 14.16 -17.35
N ARG A 306 13.19 15.29 -17.80
CA ARG A 306 13.88 16.56 -18.03
C ARG A 306 13.26 17.66 -17.15
N PRO A 307 13.96 18.77 -16.91
CA PRO A 307 13.37 19.93 -16.26
C PRO A 307 12.15 20.48 -17.02
N GLY A 308 11.21 21.09 -16.30
CA GLY A 308 10.07 21.79 -16.88
C GLY A 308 8.89 20.89 -17.25
N VAL A 309 7.92 21.44 -17.99
CA VAL A 309 6.62 20.81 -18.29
C VAL A 309 6.76 19.47 -19.03
N ALA A 310 7.75 19.36 -19.94
CA ALA A 310 7.98 18.11 -20.67
C ALA A 310 8.38 16.96 -19.73
N GLY A 311 9.23 17.23 -18.73
CA GLY A 311 9.59 16.22 -17.74
C GLY A 311 8.42 15.82 -16.84
N LEU A 312 7.60 16.78 -16.42
CA LEU A 312 6.38 16.49 -15.66
C LEU A 312 5.42 15.61 -16.48
N ALA A 313 5.24 15.91 -17.77
CA ALA A 313 4.40 15.12 -18.66
C ALA A 313 4.92 13.68 -18.81
N ILE A 314 6.25 13.48 -18.89
CA ILE A 314 6.86 12.14 -18.92
C ILE A 314 6.53 11.36 -17.64
N VAL A 315 6.72 11.96 -16.46
CA VAL A 315 6.42 11.30 -15.18
C VAL A 315 4.95 10.92 -15.12
N ILE A 316 4.05 11.85 -15.40
CA ILE A 316 2.60 11.61 -15.38
C ILE A 316 2.22 10.48 -16.36
N ALA A 317 2.76 10.50 -17.58
CA ALA A 317 2.44 9.48 -18.58
C ALA A 317 2.94 8.08 -18.17
N VAL A 318 4.17 8.00 -17.65
CA VAL A 318 4.76 6.73 -17.19
C VAL A 318 4.00 6.17 -16.00
N GLU A 319 3.77 6.99 -14.96
CA GLU A 319 3.03 6.59 -13.77
C GLU A 319 1.57 6.20 -14.10
N LEU A 320 0.91 6.96 -15.01
CA LEU A 320 -0.43 6.61 -15.50
C LEU A 320 -0.45 5.24 -16.17
N ALA A 321 0.52 4.95 -17.01
CA ALA A 321 0.64 3.68 -17.71
C ALA A 321 0.93 2.52 -16.75
N ILE A 322 1.77 2.74 -15.74
CA ILE A 322 2.06 1.77 -14.67
C ILE A 322 0.79 1.49 -13.87
N ILE A 323 0.13 2.52 -13.34
CA ILE A 323 -1.07 2.37 -12.49
C ILE A 323 -2.22 1.74 -13.28
N LEU A 324 -2.42 2.13 -14.54
CA LEU A 324 -3.40 1.50 -15.44
C LEU A 324 -3.11 0.01 -15.61
N SER A 325 -1.86 -0.35 -15.89
CA SER A 325 -1.45 -1.74 -16.07
C SER A 325 -1.60 -2.55 -14.78
N MET A 326 -1.23 -1.97 -13.63
CA MET A 326 -1.37 -2.61 -12.33
C MET A 326 -2.83 -2.82 -11.93
N SER A 327 -3.71 -1.86 -12.21
CA SER A 327 -5.14 -1.96 -11.90
C SER A 327 -5.89 -2.96 -12.79
N LEU A 328 -5.37 -3.26 -13.98
CA LEU A 328 -5.82 -4.38 -14.82
C LEU A 328 -5.30 -5.72 -14.29
N TYR A 329 -4.05 -5.78 -13.86
CA TYR A 329 -3.36 -7.01 -13.49
C TYR A 329 -3.74 -7.52 -12.09
N ASN A 330 -3.79 -6.64 -11.09
CA ASN A 330 -3.93 -7.02 -9.68
C ASN A 330 -5.23 -7.78 -9.36
N PRO A 331 -6.42 -7.43 -9.89
CA PRO A 331 -7.63 -8.21 -9.66
C PRO A 331 -7.54 -9.63 -10.20
N VAL A 332 -6.88 -9.80 -11.37
CA VAL A 332 -6.67 -11.12 -12.00
C VAL A 332 -5.73 -11.97 -11.15
N LEU A 333 -4.65 -11.38 -10.65
CA LEU A 333 -3.73 -12.04 -9.73
C LEU A 333 -4.41 -12.44 -8.42
N ALA A 334 -5.28 -11.58 -7.88
CA ALA A 334 -6.01 -11.88 -6.66
C ALA A 334 -7.00 -13.03 -6.85
N ALA A 335 -7.73 -13.06 -7.96
CA ALA A 335 -8.63 -14.16 -8.31
C ALA A 335 -7.85 -15.48 -8.47
N TYR A 336 -6.76 -15.48 -9.24
CA TYR A 336 -5.93 -16.66 -9.46
C TYR A 336 -5.40 -17.26 -8.14
N ARG A 337 -4.95 -16.41 -7.22
CA ARG A 337 -4.48 -16.88 -5.90
C ARG A 337 -5.58 -17.58 -5.11
N LEU A 338 -6.81 -17.04 -5.13
CA LEU A 338 -7.93 -17.62 -4.41
C LEU A 338 -8.41 -18.93 -5.05
N GLU A 339 -8.45 -19.00 -6.38
CA GLU A 339 -8.83 -20.20 -7.13
C GLU A 339 -7.87 -21.38 -6.93
N HIS A 340 -6.55 -21.08 -6.83
CA HIS A 340 -5.51 -22.11 -6.70
C HIS A 340 -5.04 -22.32 -5.25
N THR A 341 -5.79 -21.83 -4.26
CA THR A 341 -5.46 -22.04 -2.84
C THR A 341 -6.63 -22.71 -2.14
N PRO A 342 -6.45 -23.92 -1.54
CA PRO A 342 -7.47 -24.59 -0.75
C PRO A 342 -7.96 -23.71 0.40
N THR A 343 -9.25 -23.80 0.72
CA THR A 343 -9.93 -22.90 1.68
C THR A 343 -9.28 -22.91 3.06
N ASP A 344 -8.74 -24.05 3.51
CA ASP A 344 -8.02 -24.22 4.78
C ASP A 344 -6.64 -23.51 4.81
N ARG A 345 -6.08 -23.15 3.66
CA ARG A 345 -4.76 -22.51 3.50
C ARG A 345 -4.79 -21.06 3.04
N VAL A 346 -5.96 -20.55 2.63
CA VAL A 346 -6.09 -19.18 2.05
C VAL A 346 -5.48 -18.14 2.97
N ALA A 347 -5.82 -18.14 4.26
CA ALA A 347 -5.32 -17.13 5.20
C ALA A 347 -3.79 -17.14 5.31
N ARG A 348 -3.18 -18.34 5.42
CA ARG A 348 -1.73 -18.52 5.51
C ARG A 348 -1.02 -18.08 4.23
N THR A 349 -1.55 -18.46 3.08
CA THR A 349 -1.03 -18.09 1.76
C THR A 349 -1.08 -16.57 1.53
N LEU A 350 -2.21 -15.92 1.85
CA LEU A 350 -2.35 -14.47 1.71
C LEU A 350 -1.45 -13.71 2.67
N SER A 351 -1.28 -14.19 3.90
CA SER A 351 -0.34 -13.59 4.87
C SER A 351 1.11 -13.71 4.40
N ALA A 352 1.52 -14.90 3.95
CA ALA A 352 2.86 -15.14 3.42
C ALA A 352 3.13 -14.25 2.18
N TRP A 353 2.13 -14.09 1.31
CA TRP A 353 2.22 -13.20 0.15
C TRP A 353 2.40 -11.74 0.55
N SER A 354 1.59 -11.25 1.47
CA SER A 354 1.64 -9.87 1.95
C SER A 354 2.98 -9.55 2.62
N ILE A 355 3.46 -10.43 3.49
CA ILE A 355 4.76 -10.26 4.18
C ILE A 355 5.89 -10.25 3.16
N GLY A 356 5.89 -11.19 2.22
CA GLY A 356 6.90 -11.23 1.15
C GLY A 356 6.90 -9.96 0.31
N GLN A 357 5.73 -9.45 -0.05
CA GLN A 357 5.61 -8.20 -0.80
C GLN A 357 6.17 -7.00 -0.02
N GLN A 358 5.83 -6.87 1.25
CA GLN A 358 6.34 -5.79 2.09
C GLN A 358 7.87 -5.90 2.29
N ALA A 359 8.38 -7.11 2.51
CA ALA A 359 9.81 -7.35 2.61
C ALA A 359 10.55 -7.02 1.29
N SER A 360 10.00 -7.43 0.16
CA SER A 360 10.53 -7.11 -1.17
C SER A 360 10.58 -5.60 -1.40
N ILE A 361 9.50 -4.88 -1.11
CA ILE A 361 9.45 -3.42 -1.23
C ILE A 361 10.53 -2.79 -0.36
N ALA A 362 10.66 -3.19 0.91
CA ALA A 362 11.68 -2.65 1.81
C ALA A 362 13.09 -2.86 1.27
N VAL A 363 13.40 -4.09 0.83
CA VAL A 363 14.72 -4.45 0.31
C VAL A 363 15.07 -3.69 -0.97
N PHE A 364 14.19 -3.71 -1.97
CA PHE A 364 14.47 -3.04 -3.25
C PHE A 364 14.50 -1.51 -3.10
N THR A 365 13.69 -0.93 -2.22
CA THR A 365 13.74 0.50 -1.92
C THR A 365 15.07 0.87 -1.27
N ALA A 366 15.55 0.10 -0.30
CA ALA A 366 16.85 0.33 0.33
C ALA A 366 18.01 0.17 -0.67
N LEU A 367 18.01 -0.91 -1.47
CA LEU A 367 19.02 -1.17 -2.49
C LEU A 367 19.04 -0.07 -3.57
N GLY A 368 17.86 0.36 -4.05
CA GLY A 368 17.72 1.46 -4.99
C GLY A 368 18.31 2.76 -4.45
N GLY A 369 18.11 3.05 -3.16
CA GLY A 369 18.68 4.21 -2.49
C GLY A 369 20.21 4.14 -2.38
N VAL A 370 20.76 2.99 -1.99
CA VAL A 370 22.22 2.78 -1.96
C VAL A 370 22.82 2.94 -3.34
N LEU A 371 22.18 2.36 -4.38
CA LEU A 371 22.63 2.49 -5.76
C LEU A 371 22.63 3.96 -6.21
N ALA A 372 21.59 4.72 -5.83
CA ALA A 372 21.51 6.14 -6.15
C ALA A 372 22.56 6.99 -5.43
N ASP A 373 22.96 6.61 -4.23
CA ASP A 373 23.96 7.31 -3.42
C ASP A 373 25.37 7.14 -3.99
N ILE A 374 25.71 5.91 -4.44
CA ILE A 374 27.02 5.60 -5.04
C ILE A 374 27.11 6.01 -6.52
N THR A 375 25.99 6.27 -7.19
CA THR A 375 25.96 6.66 -8.61
C THR A 375 25.21 7.99 -8.79
N SER A 376 23.93 7.91 -9.12
CA SER A 376 22.99 9.04 -9.15
C SER A 376 21.56 8.53 -9.12
N PRO A 377 20.59 9.35 -8.68
CA PRO A 377 19.17 8.99 -8.75
C PRO A 377 18.70 8.60 -10.16
N ARG A 378 19.20 9.28 -11.19
CA ARG A 378 18.90 8.96 -12.60
C ARG A 378 19.45 7.60 -13.01
N THR A 379 20.70 7.30 -12.66
CA THR A 379 21.32 6.01 -12.95
C THR A 379 20.58 4.89 -12.24
N ALA A 380 20.22 5.07 -10.97
CA ALA A 380 19.45 4.08 -10.23
C ALA A 380 18.07 3.82 -10.86
N LEU A 381 17.34 4.87 -11.28
CA LEU A 381 16.06 4.72 -11.99
C LEU A 381 16.25 3.98 -13.33
N THR A 382 17.34 4.24 -14.05
CA THR A 382 17.67 3.53 -15.30
C THR A 382 17.93 2.05 -15.04
N VAL A 383 18.75 1.73 -14.04
CA VAL A 383 19.05 0.33 -13.66
C VAL A 383 17.78 -0.39 -13.21
N ILE A 384 16.95 0.23 -12.36
CA ILE A 384 15.66 -0.32 -11.94
C ILE A 384 14.76 -0.57 -13.16
N GLY A 385 14.69 0.39 -14.10
CA GLY A 385 13.94 0.27 -15.34
C GLY A 385 14.46 -0.85 -16.26
N LEU A 386 15.76 -1.12 -16.29
CA LEU A 386 16.34 -2.25 -17.02
C LEU A 386 16.08 -3.59 -16.33
N VAL A 387 16.25 -3.64 -15.01
CA VAL A 387 16.01 -4.86 -14.23
C VAL A 387 14.55 -5.30 -14.30
N ILE A 388 13.58 -4.38 -14.24
CA ILE A 388 12.16 -4.75 -14.30
C ILE A 388 11.79 -5.36 -15.67
N LEU A 389 12.53 -5.04 -16.76
CA LEU A 389 12.33 -5.66 -18.07
C LEU A 389 12.61 -7.17 -18.07
N THR A 390 13.32 -7.69 -17.07
CA THR A 390 13.52 -9.14 -16.91
C THR A 390 12.31 -9.82 -16.25
N SER A 391 11.40 -9.08 -15.64
CA SER A 391 10.27 -9.64 -14.91
C SER A 391 9.31 -10.50 -15.75
N PRO A 392 9.09 -10.27 -17.05
CA PRO A 392 8.28 -11.16 -17.88
C PRO A 392 8.83 -12.60 -17.97
N LEU A 393 10.14 -12.79 -17.76
CA LEU A 393 10.75 -14.13 -17.73
C LEU A 393 10.21 -14.98 -16.57
N LEU A 394 9.71 -14.35 -15.52
CA LEU A 394 9.11 -15.00 -14.35
C LEU A 394 7.60 -15.27 -14.51
N LEU A 395 6.98 -14.83 -15.61
CA LEU A 395 5.56 -15.10 -15.84
C LEU A 395 5.35 -16.57 -16.24
N PRO A 396 4.22 -17.20 -15.85
CA PRO A 396 3.94 -18.57 -16.24
C PRO A 396 3.86 -18.69 -17.78
N ARG A 397 4.69 -19.55 -18.34
CA ARG A 397 4.72 -19.87 -19.77
C ARG A 397 3.99 -21.17 -20.02
N GLY A 398 2.86 -21.11 -20.72
CA GLY A 398 2.21 -22.31 -21.27
C GLY A 398 1.24 -23.02 -20.34
N HIS A 399 0.48 -23.89 -20.94
CA HIS A 399 -0.60 -24.69 -20.39
C HIS A 399 -0.19 -25.41 -19.11
N GLU A 400 -0.75 -25.02 -17.95
CA GLU A 400 -1.03 -26.03 -16.95
C GLU A 400 -2.13 -26.90 -17.55
N PRO A 401 -1.93 -28.23 -17.70
CA PRO A 401 -3.03 -29.11 -18.02
C PRO A 401 -4.06 -28.88 -16.90
N THR A 402 -5.28 -28.56 -17.28
CA THR A 402 -6.44 -28.63 -16.40
C THR A 402 -6.36 -29.97 -15.70
N SER A 403 -5.77 -29.99 -14.50
CA SER A 403 -5.68 -31.21 -13.72
C SER A 403 -7.10 -31.60 -13.38
N ASP A 404 -7.49 -32.78 -13.86
CA ASP A 404 -8.73 -33.52 -13.68
C ASP A 404 -9.20 -33.65 -12.20
N VAL A 405 -9.43 -32.55 -11.54
CA VAL A 405 -10.05 -32.57 -10.19
C VAL A 405 -11.57 -32.72 -10.31
N HIS A 406 -12.16 -32.34 -11.44
CA HIS A 406 -13.60 -32.54 -11.67
C HIS A 406 -14.01 -33.97 -12.09
N TYR A 407 -13.07 -34.79 -12.57
CA TYR A 407 -13.44 -36.13 -13.05
C TYR A 407 -13.48 -37.20 -11.94
N ARG A 408 -12.87 -36.97 -10.77
CA ARG A 408 -12.94 -37.92 -9.64
C ARG A 408 -14.15 -37.78 -8.74
N GLN A 409 -14.88 -36.68 -8.79
CA GLN A 409 -16.12 -36.56 -8.01
C GLN A 409 -17.36 -37.11 -8.71
N SER A 410 -17.36 -37.19 -10.05
CA SER A 410 -18.50 -37.76 -10.80
C SER A 410 -18.49 -39.29 -10.86
N THR A 411 -17.35 -39.93 -10.68
CA THR A 411 -17.24 -41.41 -10.69
C THR A 411 -17.51 -42.06 -9.33
N MET A 412 -17.56 -41.31 -8.23
CA MET A 412 -17.95 -41.86 -6.91
C MET A 412 -19.44 -41.77 -6.59
N VAL A 413 -20.24 -41.07 -7.40
CA VAL A 413 -21.69 -40.94 -7.18
C VAL A 413 -22.49 -41.90 -8.08
N SER A 414 -21.87 -42.57 -9.06
CA SER A 414 -22.56 -43.50 -9.98
C SER A 414 -22.42 -44.99 -9.57
N GLY A 415 -21.91 -45.29 -8.39
CA GLY A 415 -21.66 -46.66 -7.93
C GLY A 415 -22.39 -46.98 -6.62
N ARG A 416 -23.67 -46.56 -6.46
CA ARG A 416 -24.59 -47.14 -5.45
C ARG A 416 -26.00 -47.18 -6.03
#